data_2481344d5a0ebb60a921d538ea50c134
#
_entry.id   2481344d5a0ebb60a921d538ea50c134
#
_cell.length_a   1.000
_cell.length_b   1.000
_cell.length_c   1.000
_cell.angle_alpha   90.00
_cell.angle_beta   90.00
_cell.angle_gamma   90.00
#
_symmetry.space_group_name_H-M   'P 1'
#
loop_
_entity.id
_entity.type
_entity.pdbx_description
1 polymer ?
#
loop_
_entity_poly.entity_id
_entity_poly.type
_entity_poly.pdbx_seq_one_letter_code
_entity_poly.pdbx_strand_id
1 'polypeptide(L)'
;MEQLLHYVWKHKLFATAPLRTTEGVDVEVIDTGLHNDNAGPDFFNAKVKLGDTLWVGNVEIHSTASQWFEHGHQNDPRYNNVVLHVVGKADMECQTQDGKQLPQMELAVPSGVLAHYSELLAADKFPPCHHIIPHLQRLTLHSWLAALQTERLESKTEAVIRRVEQAGGSWEDAFFITLARNFGFGVNGDAFERWAANIPLRCVDHHRDNAFQIEALFMGQAGLLNDAAIPTRHREAAMAESYFGQLKKEYTYLAHKFNLQPLDPSLWLFLRLRPQNFPHIRLSQLAMLHHSRRASLANIVACENLTQLRKALATQ
;
A
#
# COMPACT_ATOMS: atom_id res chain seq x y z
N MET A 1 -9.55 -11.32 23.33
CA MET A 1 -10.63 -10.60 22.63
C MET A 1 -10.09 -9.89 21.39
N GLU A 2 -8.99 -9.17 21.47
CA GLU A 2 -8.35 -8.43 20.38
C GLU A 2 -8.04 -9.27 19.14
N GLN A 3 -7.39 -10.43 19.29
CA GLN A 3 -7.13 -11.35 18.16
C GLN A 3 -8.40 -11.78 17.43
N LEU A 4 -9.52 -11.87 18.14
CA LEU A 4 -10.81 -12.20 17.55
C LEU A 4 -11.36 -11.01 16.73
N LEU A 5 -11.19 -9.78 17.21
CA LEU A 5 -11.53 -8.57 16.46
C LEU A 5 -10.66 -8.44 15.21
N HIS A 6 -9.34 -8.72 15.30
CA HIS A 6 -8.47 -8.79 14.12
C HIS A 6 -8.97 -9.81 13.09
N TYR A 7 -9.40 -10.98 13.55
CA TYR A 7 -9.95 -12.02 12.67
C TYR A 7 -11.24 -11.54 11.97
N VAL A 8 -12.17 -10.98 12.74
CA VAL A 8 -13.43 -10.43 12.19
C VAL A 8 -13.17 -9.32 11.19
N TRP A 9 -12.25 -8.39 11.51
CA TRP A 9 -11.85 -7.31 10.61
C TRP A 9 -11.22 -7.85 9.34
N LYS A 10 -10.16 -8.64 9.47
CA LYS A 10 -9.38 -9.21 8.37
C LYS A 10 -10.25 -9.94 7.34
N HIS A 11 -11.23 -10.69 7.80
CA HIS A 11 -12.11 -11.50 6.97
C HIS A 11 -13.45 -10.84 6.64
N LYS A 12 -13.62 -9.57 7.00
CA LYS A 12 -14.86 -8.79 6.81
C LYS A 12 -16.12 -9.52 7.34
N LEU A 13 -15.99 -10.22 8.47
CA LEU A 13 -17.09 -10.96 9.08
C LEU A 13 -17.97 -10.00 9.93
N PHE A 14 -18.34 -8.88 9.34
CA PHE A 14 -19.19 -7.88 9.99
C PHE A 14 -20.64 -8.37 10.01
N ALA A 15 -21.38 -7.96 11.05
CA ALA A 15 -22.82 -8.14 11.04
C ALA A 15 -23.45 -7.43 9.82
N THR A 16 -24.58 -7.91 9.35
CA THR A 16 -25.33 -7.32 8.23
C THR A 16 -25.91 -5.92 8.52
N ALA A 17 -25.73 -5.43 9.77
CA ALA A 17 -26.10 -4.07 10.14
C ALA A 17 -25.10 -3.05 9.60
N PRO A 18 -25.53 -1.84 9.22
CA PRO A 18 -24.65 -0.78 8.79
C PRO A 18 -23.63 -0.46 9.90
N LEU A 19 -22.34 -0.37 9.50
CA LEU A 19 -21.28 0.04 10.41
C LEU A 19 -21.32 1.55 10.59
N ARG A 20 -21.06 2.01 11.81
CA ARG A 20 -21.01 3.43 12.15
C ARG A 20 -19.88 3.74 13.12
N THR A 21 -19.36 4.95 13.02
CA THR A 21 -18.48 5.49 14.07
C THR A 21 -19.25 5.78 15.34
N THR A 22 -18.55 5.98 16.44
CA THR A 22 -19.15 6.42 17.72
C THR A 22 -19.87 7.77 17.61
N GLU A 23 -19.52 8.58 16.61
CA GLU A 23 -20.16 9.85 16.28
C GLU A 23 -21.35 9.69 15.32
N GLY A 24 -21.70 8.46 14.93
CA GLY A 24 -22.84 8.16 14.06
C GLY A 24 -22.58 8.30 12.57
N VAL A 25 -21.31 8.50 12.15
CA VAL A 25 -20.93 8.56 10.72
C VAL A 25 -20.95 7.15 10.13
N ASP A 26 -21.57 6.98 8.97
CA ASP A 26 -21.59 5.68 8.27
C ASP A 26 -20.19 5.26 7.84
N VAL A 27 -19.88 3.97 8.02
CA VAL A 27 -18.58 3.35 7.69
C VAL A 27 -18.76 2.26 6.66
N GLU A 28 -18.06 2.37 5.53
CA GLU A 28 -17.95 1.31 4.53
C GLU A 28 -16.49 0.84 4.42
N VAL A 29 -16.24 -0.43 4.66
CA VAL A 29 -14.89 -1.01 4.57
C VAL A 29 -14.68 -1.58 3.18
N ILE A 30 -13.98 -0.83 2.33
CA ILE A 30 -13.66 -1.22 0.96
C ILE A 30 -12.51 -2.24 0.95
N ASP A 31 -11.45 -1.96 1.72
CA ASP A 31 -10.29 -2.82 1.89
C ASP A 31 -9.83 -2.79 3.35
N THR A 32 -9.67 -3.95 3.97
CA THR A 32 -9.23 -4.05 5.36
C THR A 32 -7.76 -3.71 5.57
N GLY A 33 -7.00 -3.63 4.48
CA GLY A 33 -5.55 -3.41 4.54
C GLY A 33 -4.75 -4.69 4.74
N LEU A 34 -3.43 -4.50 4.83
CA LEU A 34 -2.47 -5.57 5.06
C LEU A 34 -2.25 -5.76 6.57
N HIS A 35 -2.58 -6.94 7.07
CA HIS A 35 -2.34 -7.29 8.47
C HIS A 35 -0.85 -7.19 8.83
N ASN A 36 -0.56 -6.49 9.91
CA ASN A 36 0.78 -6.26 10.42
C ASN A 36 0.97 -7.04 11.73
N ASP A 37 1.91 -7.98 11.73
CA ASP A 37 2.31 -8.69 12.95
C ASP A 37 3.58 -8.08 13.60
N ASN A 38 3.97 -6.84 13.22
CA ASN A 38 5.15 -6.14 13.74
C ASN A 38 4.73 -4.87 14.48
N ALA A 39 5.73 -4.11 14.96
CA ALA A 39 5.50 -2.81 15.57
C ALA A 39 4.87 -1.80 14.57
N GLY A 40 3.90 -1.04 15.05
CA GLY A 40 3.09 -0.08 14.28
C GLY A 40 1.65 -0.56 14.15
N PRO A 41 0.80 0.17 13.45
CA PRO A 41 -0.62 -0.14 13.32
C PRO A 41 -0.91 -1.55 12.79
N ASP A 42 -2.01 -2.14 13.22
CA ASP A 42 -2.39 -3.53 12.95
C ASP A 42 -2.68 -3.83 11.48
N PHE A 43 -3.21 -2.85 10.76
CA PHE A 43 -3.49 -2.98 9.34
C PHE A 43 -3.00 -1.76 8.58
N PHE A 44 -2.15 -1.99 7.58
CA PHE A 44 -1.64 -0.94 6.71
C PHE A 44 -2.49 -0.74 5.46
N ASN A 45 -2.61 0.53 5.04
CA ASN A 45 -3.22 0.90 3.77
C ASN A 45 -4.67 0.39 3.60
N ALA A 46 -5.44 0.36 4.68
CA ALA A 46 -6.86 0.10 4.61
C ALA A 46 -7.57 1.22 3.82
N LYS A 47 -8.67 0.86 3.16
CA LYS A 47 -9.54 1.80 2.45
C LYS A 47 -10.91 1.78 3.09
N VAL A 48 -11.24 2.86 3.77
CA VAL A 48 -12.51 3.04 4.48
C VAL A 48 -13.19 4.32 4.01
N LYS A 49 -14.46 4.22 3.72
CA LYS A 49 -15.29 5.38 3.44
C LYS A 49 -16.00 5.77 4.75
N LEU A 50 -15.78 7.01 5.19
CA LEU A 50 -16.44 7.62 6.35
C LEU A 50 -17.38 8.71 5.85
N GLY A 51 -18.68 8.49 5.94
CA GLY A 51 -19.67 9.30 5.25
C GLY A 51 -19.42 9.28 3.73
N ASP A 52 -19.20 10.44 3.14
CA ASP A 52 -18.92 10.57 1.70
C ASP A 52 -17.44 10.59 1.35
N THR A 53 -16.54 10.54 2.34
CA THR A 53 -15.10 10.69 2.15
C THR A 53 -14.38 9.33 2.18
N LEU A 54 -13.62 9.04 1.11
CA LEU A 54 -12.74 7.87 1.07
C LEU A 54 -11.40 8.19 1.76
N TRP A 55 -11.11 7.43 2.79
CA TRP A 55 -9.84 7.48 3.51
C TRP A 55 -8.96 6.28 3.16
N VAL A 56 -7.68 6.54 2.93
CA VAL A 56 -6.65 5.52 2.77
C VAL A 56 -5.61 5.74 3.86
N GLY A 57 -5.45 4.75 4.73
CA GLY A 57 -4.54 4.86 5.86
C GLY A 57 -4.49 3.58 6.67
N ASN A 58 -4.01 3.68 7.89
CA ASN A 58 -3.86 2.53 8.76
C ASN A 58 -5.08 2.36 9.67
N VAL A 59 -5.29 1.12 10.12
CA VAL A 59 -6.33 0.80 11.11
C VAL A 59 -5.66 0.16 12.31
N GLU A 60 -6.05 0.60 13.50
CA GLU A 60 -5.65 0.01 14.77
C GLU A 60 -6.85 -0.66 15.42
N ILE A 61 -6.63 -1.80 16.10
CA ILE A 61 -7.70 -2.59 16.69
C ILE A 61 -7.36 -2.91 18.15
N HIS A 62 -8.29 -2.58 19.06
CA HIS A 62 -8.16 -2.88 20.48
C HIS A 62 -9.43 -3.50 21.07
N SER A 63 -9.30 -4.18 22.17
CA SER A 63 -10.48 -4.65 22.94
C SER A 63 -11.25 -3.48 23.55
N THR A 64 -10.55 -2.44 24.03
CA THR A 64 -11.10 -1.19 24.56
C THR A 64 -10.34 0.00 24.02
N ALA A 65 -10.99 1.14 23.87
CA ALA A 65 -10.33 2.34 23.34
C ALA A 65 -9.22 2.86 24.27
N SER A 66 -9.34 2.66 25.58
CA SER A 66 -8.33 3.02 26.59
C SER A 66 -6.97 2.38 26.35
N GLN A 67 -6.90 1.21 25.69
CA GLN A 67 -5.64 0.55 25.33
C GLN A 67 -4.77 1.38 24.38
N TRP A 68 -5.34 2.31 23.63
CA TRP A 68 -4.57 3.29 22.85
C TRP A 68 -3.54 4.05 23.70
N PHE A 69 -3.94 4.46 24.89
CA PHE A 69 -3.08 5.18 25.82
C PHE A 69 -2.17 4.24 26.61
N GLU A 70 -2.66 3.05 26.97
CA GLU A 70 -1.87 2.02 27.66
C GLU A 70 -0.67 1.56 26.84
N HIS A 71 -0.85 1.45 25.50
CA HIS A 71 0.21 1.10 24.57
C HIS A 71 1.06 2.31 24.13
N GLY A 72 0.69 3.53 24.52
CA GLY A 72 1.44 4.75 24.25
C GLY A 72 1.35 5.28 22.81
N HIS A 73 0.32 4.87 22.06
CA HIS A 73 0.17 5.23 20.64
C HIS A 73 0.00 6.73 20.41
N GLN A 74 -0.55 7.47 21.37
CA GLN A 74 -0.69 8.92 21.35
C GLN A 74 0.68 9.66 21.31
N ASN A 75 1.79 8.97 21.57
CA ASN A 75 3.14 9.53 21.55
C ASN A 75 3.98 9.02 20.36
N ASP A 76 3.44 8.14 19.53
CA ASP A 76 4.19 7.46 18.47
C ASP A 76 3.78 7.98 17.08
N PRO A 77 4.70 8.63 16.34
CA PRO A 77 4.40 9.18 15.01
C PRO A 77 3.98 8.13 13.99
N ARG A 78 4.25 6.84 14.21
CA ARG A 78 3.82 5.75 13.33
C ARG A 78 2.30 5.62 13.27
N TYR A 79 1.59 6.11 14.30
CA TYR A 79 0.12 6.06 14.39
C TYR A 79 -0.58 7.32 13.87
N ASN A 80 0.16 8.34 13.41
CA ASN A 80 -0.43 9.57 12.86
C ASN A 80 -1.20 9.32 11.54
N ASN A 81 -0.94 8.22 10.85
CA ASN A 81 -1.65 7.79 9.64
C ASN A 81 -2.80 6.81 9.92
N VAL A 82 -3.17 6.60 11.18
CA VAL A 82 -4.37 5.83 11.52
C VAL A 82 -5.60 6.65 11.16
N VAL A 83 -6.48 6.05 10.36
CA VAL A 83 -7.72 6.69 9.86
C VAL A 83 -8.97 6.18 10.55
N LEU A 84 -8.87 5.02 11.20
CA LEU A 84 -9.96 4.41 11.96
C LEU A 84 -9.39 3.58 13.10
N HIS A 85 -9.93 3.78 14.30
CA HIS A 85 -9.68 2.96 15.49
C HIS A 85 -10.87 2.02 15.69
N VAL A 86 -10.67 0.73 15.50
CA VAL A 86 -11.69 -0.30 15.66
C VAL A 86 -11.59 -0.88 17.07
N VAL A 87 -12.67 -0.87 17.80
CA VAL A 87 -12.65 -1.30 19.22
C VAL A 87 -13.78 -2.26 19.53
N GLY A 88 -13.58 -3.12 20.52
CA GLY A 88 -14.66 -3.94 21.08
C GLY A 88 -15.59 -3.10 21.95
N LYS A 89 -15.05 -2.06 22.63
CA LYS A 89 -15.79 -1.10 23.43
C LYS A 89 -15.11 0.27 23.37
N ALA A 90 -15.85 1.30 22.98
CA ALA A 90 -15.40 2.69 22.97
C ALA A 90 -15.63 3.33 24.34
N ASP A 91 -14.69 3.16 25.26
CA ASP A 91 -14.74 3.68 26.61
C ASP A 91 -14.01 5.02 26.76
N MET A 92 -13.29 5.49 25.75
CA MET A 92 -12.52 6.74 25.77
C MET A 92 -12.32 7.28 24.36
N GLU A 93 -12.26 8.61 24.20
CA GLU A 93 -11.85 9.26 22.95
C GLU A 93 -10.33 9.23 22.78
N CYS A 94 -9.87 9.00 21.57
CA CYS A 94 -8.44 8.88 21.24
C CYS A 94 -8.00 9.97 20.28
N GLN A 95 -6.73 10.38 20.43
CA GLN A 95 -6.07 11.35 19.56
C GLN A 95 -4.71 10.81 19.13
N THR A 96 -4.28 11.17 17.93
CA THR A 96 -2.93 10.90 17.43
C THR A 96 -1.92 11.89 18.04
N GLN A 97 -0.62 11.63 17.85
CA GLN A 97 0.45 12.49 18.36
C GLN A 97 0.35 13.95 17.84
N ASP A 98 -0.11 14.14 16.62
CA ASP A 98 -0.35 15.45 16.01
C ASP A 98 -1.66 16.13 16.44
N GLY A 99 -2.37 15.55 17.43
CA GLY A 99 -3.58 16.10 18.02
C GLY A 99 -4.86 15.91 17.19
N LYS A 100 -4.81 15.08 16.16
CA LYS A 100 -5.98 14.77 15.34
C LYS A 100 -6.89 13.82 16.09
N GLN A 101 -8.18 14.18 16.20
CA GLN A 101 -9.20 13.30 16.74
C GLN A 101 -9.33 12.05 15.86
N LEU A 102 -9.34 10.89 16.49
CA LEU A 102 -9.34 9.61 15.79
C LEU A 102 -10.76 9.05 15.71
N PRO A 103 -11.33 8.88 14.50
CA PRO A 103 -12.61 8.21 14.34
C PRO A 103 -12.59 6.81 14.95
N GLN A 104 -13.60 6.48 15.76
CA GLN A 104 -13.71 5.19 16.42
C GLN A 104 -14.94 4.43 15.95
N MET A 105 -14.84 3.11 15.87
CA MET A 105 -15.96 2.24 15.52
C MET A 105 -15.96 1.02 16.44
N GLU A 106 -17.10 0.76 17.07
CA GLU A 106 -17.31 -0.49 17.80
C GLU A 106 -17.60 -1.64 16.83
N LEU A 107 -16.82 -2.70 16.97
CA LEU A 107 -16.96 -3.90 16.15
C LEU A 107 -17.55 -5.04 16.96
N ALA A 108 -18.79 -5.40 16.66
CA ALA A 108 -19.43 -6.57 17.26
C ALA A 108 -18.94 -7.86 16.62
N VAL A 109 -18.58 -8.83 17.44
CA VAL A 109 -18.22 -10.17 16.98
C VAL A 109 -19.49 -10.99 16.77
N PRO A 110 -19.74 -11.52 15.54
CA PRO A 110 -20.87 -12.40 15.30
C PRO A 110 -20.80 -13.66 16.18
N SER A 111 -21.94 -14.05 16.75
CA SER A 111 -22.00 -15.20 17.71
C SER A 111 -21.49 -16.52 17.09
N GLY A 112 -21.74 -16.74 15.80
CA GLY A 112 -21.21 -17.91 15.06
C GLY A 112 -19.69 -17.90 14.97
N VAL A 113 -19.06 -16.73 14.80
CA VAL A 113 -17.59 -16.59 14.78
C VAL A 113 -17.04 -16.87 16.16
N LEU A 114 -17.65 -16.32 17.20
CA LEU A 114 -17.24 -16.54 18.58
C LEU A 114 -17.27 -18.03 18.98
N ALA A 115 -18.35 -18.73 18.58
CA ALA A 115 -18.53 -20.15 18.90
C ALA A 115 -17.51 -21.08 18.22
N HIS A 116 -17.06 -20.73 16.99
CA HIS A 116 -16.19 -21.58 16.17
C HIS A 116 -14.78 -21.01 15.98
N TYR A 117 -14.38 -19.98 16.75
CA TYR A 117 -13.10 -19.28 16.54
C TYR A 117 -11.88 -20.21 16.62
N SER A 118 -11.87 -21.16 17.57
CA SER A 118 -10.78 -22.14 17.70
C SER A 118 -10.67 -23.08 16.49
N GLU A 119 -11.81 -23.46 15.91
CA GLU A 119 -11.87 -24.30 14.70
C GLU A 119 -11.42 -23.50 13.48
N LEU A 120 -11.82 -22.22 13.39
CA LEU A 120 -11.44 -21.31 12.32
C LEU A 120 -9.93 -21.00 12.33
N LEU A 121 -9.30 -20.87 13.49
CA LEU A 121 -7.84 -20.74 13.63
C LEU A 121 -7.10 -22.01 13.19
N ALA A 122 -7.65 -23.19 13.51
CA ALA A 122 -7.06 -24.45 13.09
C ALA A 122 -7.14 -24.67 11.57
N ALA A 123 -8.07 -24.00 10.89
CA ALA A 123 -8.28 -24.05 9.43
C ALA A 123 -7.32 -23.16 8.62
N ASP A 124 -6.23 -22.67 9.19
CA ASP A 124 -5.34 -21.63 8.63
C ASP A 124 -4.61 -22.03 7.33
N LYS A 125 -4.62 -23.29 6.91
CA LYS A 125 -4.04 -23.75 5.65
C LYS A 125 -4.98 -23.66 4.45
N PHE A 126 -6.29 -23.77 4.69
CA PHE A 126 -7.29 -23.80 3.65
C PHE A 126 -8.53 -23.02 4.08
N PRO A 127 -9.23 -22.34 3.14
CA PRO A 127 -10.47 -21.66 3.47
C PRO A 127 -11.49 -22.67 4.05
N PRO A 128 -12.36 -22.25 4.99
CA PRO A 128 -13.33 -23.15 5.64
C PRO A 128 -14.19 -23.96 4.67
N CYS A 129 -14.44 -23.43 3.46
CA CYS A 129 -15.19 -24.07 2.40
C CYS A 129 -14.42 -25.15 1.61
N HIS A 130 -13.13 -25.39 1.90
CA HIS A 130 -12.31 -26.31 1.10
C HIS A 130 -12.85 -27.72 1.02
N HIS A 131 -13.55 -28.19 2.06
CA HIS A 131 -14.22 -29.51 2.06
C HIS A 131 -15.42 -29.58 1.11
N ILE A 132 -16.10 -28.46 0.85
CA ILE A 132 -17.30 -28.39 0.03
C ILE A 132 -16.94 -28.27 -1.46
N ILE A 133 -15.85 -27.57 -1.77
CA ILE A 133 -15.45 -27.30 -3.17
C ILE A 133 -15.35 -28.56 -4.04
N PRO A 134 -14.72 -29.66 -3.59
CA PRO A 134 -14.64 -30.89 -4.39
C PRO A 134 -15.99 -31.55 -4.72
N HIS A 135 -17.03 -31.24 -3.93
CA HIS A 135 -18.36 -31.80 -4.08
C HIS A 135 -19.30 -30.92 -4.92
N LEU A 136 -18.85 -29.74 -5.33
CA LEU A 136 -19.63 -28.87 -6.20
C LEU A 136 -19.73 -29.45 -7.60
N GLN A 137 -20.89 -29.23 -8.25
CA GLN A 137 -21.04 -29.54 -9.65
C GLN A 137 -20.03 -28.75 -10.49
N ARG A 138 -19.43 -29.42 -11.46
CA ARG A 138 -18.40 -28.77 -12.33
C ARG A 138 -18.91 -27.50 -13.00
N LEU A 139 -20.15 -27.50 -13.47
CA LEU A 139 -20.76 -26.33 -14.10
C LEU A 139 -20.83 -25.14 -13.13
N THR A 140 -21.28 -25.38 -11.90
CA THR A 140 -21.33 -24.34 -10.85
C THR A 140 -19.93 -23.77 -10.56
N LEU A 141 -18.94 -24.65 -10.41
CA LEU A 141 -17.56 -24.24 -10.16
C LEU A 141 -17.00 -23.41 -11.32
N HIS A 142 -17.19 -23.85 -12.57
CA HIS A 142 -16.70 -23.11 -13.74
C HIS A 142 -17.41 -21.77 -13.91
N SER A 143 -18.75 -21.73 -13.74
CA SER A 143 -19.48 -20.45 -13.77
C SER A 143 -19.02 -19.48 -12.72
N TRP A 144 -18.81 -19.96 -11.50
CA TRP A 144 -18.34 -19.13 -10.40
C TRP A 144 -16.93 -18.60 -10.64
N LEU A 145 -15.99 -19.46 -11.07
CA LEU A 145 -14.63 -19.04 -11.41
C LEU A 145 -14.61 -18.03 -12.56
N ALA A 146 -15.45 -18.22 -13.59
CA ALA A 146 -15.58 -17.27 -14.68
C ALA A 146 -16.12 -15.91 -14.21
N ALA A 147 -17.14 -15.90 -13.33
CA ALA A 147 -17.66 -14.67 -12.74
C ALA A 147 -16.62 -13.93 -11.91
N LEU A 148 -15.88 -14.64 -11.04
CA LEU A 148 -14.79 -14.05 -10.26
C LEU A 148 -13.65 -13.50 -11.14
N GLN A 149 -13.35 -14.19 -12.25
CA GLN A 149 -12.35 -13.71 -13.20
C GLN A 149 -12.81 -12.42 -13.89
N THR A 150 -14.07 -12.35 -14.29
CA THR A 150 -14.66 -11.15 -14.90
C THR A 150 -14.63 -9.98 -13.93
N GLU A 151 -15.12 -10.15 -12.71
CA GLU A 151 -15.10 -9.14 -11.65
C GLU A 151 -13.69 -8.64 -11.38
N ARG A 152 -12.71 -9.54 -11.32
CA ARG A 152 -11.31 -9.17 -11.15
C ARG A 152 -10.78 -8.32 -12.31
N LEU A 153 -11.14 -8.66 -13.56
CA LEU A 153 -10.73 -7.89 -14.73
C LEU A 153 -11.40 -6.51 -14.74
N GLU A 154 -12.68 -6.43 -14.44
CA GLU A 154 -13.43 -5.17 -14.32
C GLU A 154 -12.79 -4.25 -13.28
N SER A 155 -12.54 -4.75 -12.07
CA SER A 155 -11.87 -3.99 -11.01
C SER A 155 -10.48 -3.48 -11.42
N LYS A 156 -9.70 -4.30 -12.17
CA LYS A 156 -8.40 -3.89 -12.70
C LYS A 156 -8.53 -2.82 -13.78
N THR A 157 -9.52 -2.95 -14.65
CA THR A 157 -9.82 -1.99 -15.71
C THR A 157 -10.22 -0.64 -15.14
N GLU A 158 -11.15 -0.63 -14.17
CA GLU A 158 -11.56 0.59 -13.47
C GLU A 158 -10.38 1.29 -12.78
N ALA A 159 -9.49 0.52 -12.16
CA ALA A 159 -8.30 1.09 -11.53
C ALA A 159 -7.36 1.76 -12.55
N VAL A 160 -7.24 1.21 -13.77
CA VAL A 160 -6.47 1.83 -14.86
C VAL A 160 -7.17 3.08 -15.37
N ILE A 161 -8.50 3.02 -15.60
CA ILE A 161 -9.28 4.17 -16.07
C ILE A 161 -9.16 5.34 -15.09
N ARG A 162 -9.32 5.10 -13.78
CA ARG A 162 -9.13 6.14 -12.75
C ARG A 162 -7.74 6.79 -12.83
N ARG A 163 -6.67 6.01 -13.08
CA ARG A 163 -5.32 6.58 -13.25
C ARG A 163 -5.20 7.43 -14.49
N VAL A 164 -5.82 7.04 -15.60
CA VAL A 164 -5.86 7.85 -16.82
C VAL A 164 -6.58 9.18 -16.56
N GLU A 165 -7.71 9.16 -15.89
CA GLU A 165 -8.45 10.37 -15.50
C GLU A 165 -7.62 11.28 -14.58
N GLN A 166 -7.00 10.72 -13.55
CA GLN A 166 -6.12 11.46 -12.62
C GLN A 166 -4.87 12.02 -13.30
N ALA A 167 -4.37 11.34 -14.33
CA ALA A 167 -3.25 11.79 -15.16
C ALA A 167 -3.67 12.75 -16.31
N GLY A 168 -4.88 13.31 -16.24
CA GLY A 168 -5.36 14.25 -17.25
C GLY A 168 -5.54 13.64 -18.64
N GLY A 169 -5.84 12.35 -18.72
CA GLY A 169 -6.03 11.61 -19.98
C GLY A 169 -4.75 10.96 -20.53
N SER A 170 -3.61 11.09 -19.87
CA SER A 170 -2.34 10.51 -20.30
C SER A 170 -2.28 9.00 -20.01
N TRP A 171 -2.33 8.20 -21.06
CA TRP A 171 -2.15 6.74 -20.97
C TRP A 171 -0.72 6.34 -20.61
N GLU A 172 0.28 7.10 -21.02
CA GLU A 172 1.70 6.82 -20.70
C GLU A 172 1.96 7.04 -19.20
N ASP A 173 1.43 8.15 -18.64
CA ASP A 173 1.54 8.40 -17.19
C ASP A 173 0.78 7.35 -16.39
N ALA A 174 -0.44 7.00 -16.79
CA ALA A 174 -1.24 5.96 -16.15
C ALA A 174 -0.55 4.57 -16.20
N PHE A 175 0.10 4.27 -17.32
CA PHE A 175 0.91 3.06 -17.49
C PHE A 175 2.11 3.08 -16.54
N PHE A 176 2.85 4.20 -16.47
CA PHE A 176 3.99 4.33 -15.56
C PHE A 176 3.57 4.16 -14.10
N ILE A 177 2.48 4.80 -13.67
CA ILE A 177 1.93 4.66 -12.33
C ILE A 177 1.54 3.20 -12.05
N THR A 178 0.90 2.54 -13.01
CA THR A 178 0.51 1.12 -12.88
C THR A 178 1.72 0.21 -12.79
N LEU A 179 2.75 0.44 -13.60
CA LEU A 179 4.00 -0.29 -13.56
C LEU A 179 4.71 -0.11 -12.22
N ALA A 180 4.87 1.13 -11.77
CA ALA A 180 5.48 1.47 -10.50
C ALA A 180 4.77 0.80 -9.32
N ARG A 181 3.42 0.88 -9.26
CA ARG A 181 2.63 0.19 -8.24
C ARG A 181 2.99 -1.30 -8.13
N ASN A 182 3.16 -1.95 -9.28
CA ASN A 182 3.50 -3.37 -9.31
C ASN A 182 4.96 -3.66 -8.88
N PHE A 183 5.88 -2.68 -8.99
CA PHE A 183 7.23 -2.79 -8.42
C PHE A 183 7.23 -2.78 -6.88
N GLY A 184 6.20 -2.21 -6.25
CA GLY A 184 6.02 -2.25 -4.81
C GLY A 184 5.52 -3.58 -4.27
N PHE A 185 5.14 -4.52 -5.13
CA PHE A 185 4.47 -5.77 -4.77
C PHE A 185 3.26 -5.54 -3.84
N GLY A 186 2.98 -6.45 -2.91
CA GLY A 186 1.87 -6.28 -1.97
C GLY A 186 2.12 -5.21 -0.91
N VAL A 187 3.37 -5.01 -0.48
CA VAL A 187 3.69 -4.20 0.71
C VAL A 187 3.83 -2.72 0.39
N ASN A 188 4.59 -2.37 -0.65
CA ASN A 188 4.86 -0.97 -1.02
C ASN A 188 4.07 -0.51 -2.27
N GLY A 189 3.05 -1.25 -2.71
CA GLY A 189 2.31 -0.91 -3.92
C GLY A 189 1.72 0.50 -3.88
N ASP A 190 1.06 0.87 -2.78
CA ASP A 190 0.44 2.19 -2.63
C ASP A 190 1.49 3.31 -2.47
N ALA A 191 2.62 3.03 -1.81
CA ALA A 191 3.73 3.97 -1.72
C ALA A 191 4.33 4.26 -3.12
N PHE A 192 4.56 3.21 -3.92
CA PHE A 192 5.01 3.36 -5.30
C PHE A 192 3.99 4.09 -6.19
N GLU A 193 2.71 3.85 -6.01
CA GLU A 193 1.65 4.54 -6.76
C GLU A 193 1.65 6.04 -6.45
N ARG A 194 1.68 6.42 -5.16
CA ARG A 194 1.78 7.82 -4.72
C ARG A 194 3.06 8.48 -5.24
N TRP A 195 4.17 7.79 -5.15
CA TRP A 195 5.44 8.27 -5.65
C TRP A 195 5.38 8.53 -7.17
N ALA A 196 4.89 7.58 -7.95
CA ALA A 196 4.80 7.70 -9.40
C ALA A 196 3.83 8.79 -9.85
N ALA A 197 2.73 9.00 -9.12
CA ALA A 197 1.78 10.08 -9.39
C ALA A 197 2.36 11.48 -9.08
N ASN A 198 3.37 11.57 -8.20
CA ASN A 198 4.02 12.84 -7.83
C ASN A 198 5.32 13.11 -8.59
N ILE A 199 5.80 12.17 -9.41
CA ILE A 199 7.00 12.41 -10.23
C ILE A 199 6.59 12.94 -11.60
N PRO A 200 7.04 14.14 -11.98
CA PRO A 200 6.71 14.68 -13.29
C PRO A 200 7.57 13.99 -14.36
N LEU A 201 7.00 13.03 -15.08
CA LEU A 201 7.71 12.26 -16.12
C LEU A 201 8.39 13.14 -17.15
N ARG A 202 7.81 14.31 -17.47
CA ARG A 202 8.46 15.29 -18.37
C ARG A 202 9.84 15.70 -17.87
N CYS A 203 10.01 15.89 -16.55
CA CYS A 203 11.31 16.24 -15.98
C CYS A 203 12.29 15.06 -16.09
N VAL A 204 11.81 13.83 -15.89
CA VAL A 204 12.61 12.62 -16.05
C VAL A 204 13.03 12.43 -17.50
N ASP A 205 12.14 12.66 -18.45
CA ASP A 205 12.40 12.51 -19.87
C ASP A 205 13.42 13.51 -20.41
N HIS A 206 13.57 14.69 -19.81
CA HIS A 206 14.66 15.62 -20.12
C HIS A 206 16.05 15.06 -19.78
N HIS A 207 16.13 14.08 -18.89
CA HIS A 207 17.38 13.44 -18.45
C HIS A 207 17.46 11.95 -18.84
N ARG A 208 16.66 11.55 -19.84
CA ARG A 208 16.48 10.16 -20.24
C ARG A 208 17.76 9.48 -20.76
N ASP A 209 18.73 10.24 -21.22
CA ASP A 209 20.05 9.78 -21.67
C ASP A 209 21.02 9.48 -20.53
N ASN A 210 20.70 9.91 -19.30
CA ASN A 210 21.55 9.78 -18.14
C ASN A 210 20.86 8.95 -17.03
N ALA A 211 21.22 7.66 -16.95
CA ALA A 211 20.67 6.73 -15.96
C ALA A 211 20.87 7.21 -14.51
N PHE A 212 22.03 7.83 -14.21
CA PHE A 212 22.35 8.35 -12.89
C PHE A 212 21.41 9.50 -12.48
N GLN A 213 21.07 10.40 -13.41
CA GLN A 213 20.14 11.49 -13.13
C GLN A 213 18.70 10.99 -12.92
N ILE A 214 18.28 9.96 -13.69
CA ILE A 214 16.98 9.32 -13.48
C ILE A 214 16.95 8.67 -12.09
N GLU A 215 17.99 7.95 -11.72
CA GLU A 215 18.07 7.31 -10.41
C GLU A 215 18.06 8.35 -9.27
N ALA A 216 18.81 9.45 -9.41
CA ALA A 216 18.80 10.55 -8.46
C ALA A 216 17.40 11.17 -8.31
N LEU A 217 16.67 11.39 -9.41
CA LEU A 217 15.29 11.87 -9.40
C LEU A 217 14.36 10.87 -8.70
N PHE A 218 14.48 9.58 -8.99
CA PHE A 218 13.60 8.55 -8.44
C PHE A 218 13.81 8.38 -6.94
N MET A 219 15.06 8.23 -6.50
CA MET A 219 15.42 8.09 -5.10
C MET A 219 15.11 9.35 -4.29
N GLY A 220 15.43 10.52 -4.87
CA GLY A 220 15.22 11.80 -4.21
C GLY A 220 13.76 12.13 -4.05
N GLN A 221 12.96 11.95 -5.11
CA GLN A 221 11.51 12.18 -5.05
C GLN A 221 10.80 11.22 -4.09
N ALA A 222 11.37 10.02 -3.88
CA ALA A 222 10.92 9.07 -2.87
C ALA A 222 11.28 9.49 -1.43
N GLY A 223 12.05 10.57 -1.23
CA GLY A 223 12.53 11.01 0.08
C GLY A 223 13.67 10.15 0.65
N LEU A 224 14.16 9.15 -0.09
CA LEU A 224 15.15 8.19 0.39
C LEU A 224 16.59 8.74 0.41
N LEU A 225 16.84 9.91 -0.16
CA LEU A 225 18.11 10.64 -0.09
C LEU A 225 18.16 11.64 1.09
N ASN A 226 17.13 11.67 1.93
CA ASN A 226 17.13 12.47 3.15
C ASN A 226 17.87 11.71 4.26
N ASP A 227 18.80 12.41 4.96
CA ASP A 227 19.57 11.82 6.08
C ASP A 227 18.66 11.33 7.21
N ALA A 228 17.49 11.97 7.40
CA ALA A 228 16.50 11.55 8.39
C ALA A 228 15.86 10.20 8.07
N ALA A 229 15.81 9.82 6.79
CA ALA A 229 15.29 8.53 6.36
C ALA A 229 16.22 7.36 6.70
N ILE A 230 17.50 7.64 6.95
CA ILE A 230 18.50 6.63 7.26
C ILE A 230 18.48 6.34 8.76
N PRO A 231 18.30 5.07 9.19
CA PRO A 231 18.40 4.72 10.60
C PRO A 231 19.72 5.19 11.21
N THR A 232 19.69 5.77 12.40
CA THR A 232 20.85 6.41 13.05
C THR A 232 22.09 5.50 13.07
N ARG A 233 21.91 4.20 13.29
CA ARG A 233 22.98 3.18 13.30
C ARG A 233 23.71 3.00 11.96
N HIS A 234 23.11 3.42 10.85
CA HIS A 234 23.67 3.28 9.50
C HIS A 234 23.99 4.62 8.84
N ARG A 235 23.66 5.73 9.50
CA ARG A 235 23.78 7.07 8.91
C ARG A 235 25.23 7.44 8.58
N GLU A 236 26.14 7.19 9.49
CA GLU A 236 27.57 7.49 9.29
C GLU A 236 28.15 6.71 8.11
N ALA A 237 27.85 5.39 8.00
CA ALA A 237 28.30 4.57 6.90
C ALA A 237 27.70 5.01 5.56
N ALA A 238 26.42 5.36 5.54
CA ALA A 238 25.75 5.83 4.33
C ALA A 238 26.28 7.20 3.87
N MET A 239 26.60 8.10 4.81
CA MET A 239 27.17 9.41 4.48
C MET A 239 28.64 9.33 4.02
N ALA A 240 29.37 8.29 4.45
CA ALA A 240 30.71 8.00 3.95
C ALA A 240 30.70 7.40 2.52
N GLU A 241 29.55 6.90 2.06
CA GLU A 241 29.41 6.30 0.74
C GLU A 241 29.35 7.37 -0.34
N SER A 242 30.35 7.39 -1.21
CA SER A 242 30.50 8.43 -2.24
C SER A 242 29.33 8.47 -3.22
N TYR A 243 28.77 7.31 -3.55
CA TYR A 243 27.65 7.20 -4.48
C TYR A 243 26.37 7.83 -3.93
N PHE A 244 26.05 7.58 -2.66
CA PHE A 244 24.92 8.21 -1.98
C PHE A 244 25.04 9.73 -1.98
N GLY A 245 26.24 10.25 -1.65
CA GLY A 245 26.53 11.68 -1.66
C GLY A 245 26.36 12.33 -3.04
N GLN A 246 26.79 11.61 -4.11
CA GLN A 246 26.62 12.07 -5.48
C GLN A 246 25.13 12.10 -5.89
N LEU A 247 24.34 11.05 -5.60
CA LEU A 247 22.90 11.02 -5.87
C LEU A 247 22.18 12.17 -5.14
N LYS A 248 22.51 12.40 -3.87
CA LYS A 248 21.92 13.48 -3.08
C LYS A 248 22.23 14.86 -3.66
N LYS A 249 23.48 15.10 -4.06
CA LYS A 249 23.89 16.36 -4.70
C LYS A 249 23.16 16.57 -6.01
N GLU A 250 23.09 15.56 -6.86
CA GLU A 250 22.42 15.61 -8.14
C GLU A 250 20.92 15.88 -7.98
N TYR A 251 20.26 15.16 -7.08
CA TYR A 251 18.85 15.37 -6.79
C TYR A 251 18.59 16.79 -6.26
N THR A 252 19.45 17.31 -5.37
CA THR A 252 19.29 18.69 -4.84
C THR A 252 19.29 19.72 -5.97
N TYR A 253 20.18 19.56 -6.95
CA TYR A 253 20.19 20.41 -8.14
C TYR A 253 18.93 20.25 -8.99
N LEU A 254 18.52 19.01 -9.28
CA LEU A 254 17.34 18.72 -10.11
C LEU A 254 16.04 19.14 -9.41
N ALA A 255 15.94 18.95 -8.11
CA ALA A 255 14.79 19.37 -7.33
C ALA A 255 14.61 20.89 -7.37
N HIS A 256 15.71 21.64 -7.22
CA HIS A 256 15.68 23.09 -7.36
C HIS A 256 15.29 23.52 -8.79
N LYS A 257 15.89 22.89 -9.80
CA LYS A 257 15.63 23.19 -11.24
C LYS A 257 14.16 22.99 -11.62
N PHE A 258 13.51 21.97 -11.09
CA PHE A 258 12.14 21.58 -11.45
C PHE A 258 11.10 21.88 -10.37
N ASN A 259 11.51 22.54 -9.27
CA ASN A 259 10.67 22.84 -8.10
C ASN A 259 9.97 21.59 -7.55
N LEU A 260 10.75 20.52 -7.34
CA LEU A 260 10.25 19.25 -6.86
C LEU A 260 10.20 19.21 -5.33
N GLN A 261 9.20 18.54 -4.77
CA GLN A 261 9.06 18.27 -3.34
C GLN A 261 9.09 16.75 -3.11
N PRO A 262 10.03 16.23 -2.32
CA PRO A 262 10.11 14.80 -2.05
C PRO A 262 8.93 14.33 -1.20
N LEU A 263 8.58 13.06 -1.34
CA LEU A 263 7.63 12.41 -0.45
C LEU A 263 8.24 12.17 0.93
N ASP A 264 7.37 11.99 1.92
CA ASP A 264 7.77 11.55 3.25
C ASP A 264 8.36 10.13 3.19
N PRO A 265 9.61 9.90 3.65
CA PRO A 265 10.23 8.59 3.62
C PRO A 265 9.52 7.54 4.52
N SER A 266 8.69 7.97 5.47
CA SER A 266 7.91 7.07 6.34
C SER A 266 6.89 6.22 5.59
N LEU A 267 6.57 6.59 4.34
CA LEU A 267 5.70 5.81 3.46
C LEU A 267 6.28 4.45 3.07
N TRP A 268 7.61 4.30 3.14
CA TRP A 268 8.30 3.11 2.67
C TRP A 268 8.48 2.08 3.78
N LEU A 269 7.98 0.87 3.53
CA LEU A 269 8.10 -0.27 4.43
C LEU A 269 9.28 -1.14 4.00
N PHE A 270 10.18 -1.42 4.94
CA PHE A 270 11.36 -2.27 4.74
C PHE A 270 11.28 -3.60 5.47
N LEU A 271 10.45 -3.66 6.51
CA LEU A 271 10.32 -4.86 7.34
C LEU A 271 9.71 -6.04 6.56
N ARG A 272 10.19 -7.25 6.86
CA ARG A 272 9.75 -8.53 6.24
C ARG A 272 9.91 -8.59 4.72
N LEU A 273 10.64 -7.66 4.12
CA LEU A 273 11.03 -7.75 2.72
C LEU A 273 12.37 -8.44 2.57
N ARG A 274 12.52 -9.26 1.52
CA ARG A 274 13.85 -9.70 1.09
C ARG A 274 14.63 -8.48 0.60
N PRO A 275 15.95 -8.39 0.85
CA PRO A 275 16.75 -7.22 0.46
C PRO A 275 16.58 -6.79 -1.00
N GLN A 276 16.47 -7.75 -1.93
CA GLN A 276 16.21 -7.49 -3.35
C GLN A 276 14.87 -6.78 -3.63
N ASN A 277 13.97 -6.74 -2.68
CA ASN A 277 12.65 -6.10 -2.78
C ASN A 277 12.59 -4.79 -1.99
N PHE A 278 13.69 -4.33 -1.43
CA PHE A 278 13.71 -3.04 -0.74
C PHE A 278 13.35 -1.90 -1.71
N PRO A 279 12.62 -0.87 -1.24
CA PRO A 279 12.18 0.23 -2.07
C PRO A 279 13.27 0.87 -2.91
N HIS A 280 14.46 1.14 -2.33
CA HIS A 280 15.57 1.73 -3.05
C HIS A 280 16.10 0.82 -4.19
N ILE A 281 16.18 -0.49 -3.97
CA ILE A 281 16.57 -1.44 -5.02
C ILE A 281 15.52 -1.44 -6.16
N ARG A 282 14.24 -1.41 -5.81
CA ARG A 282 13.16 -1.39 -6.80
C ARG A 282 13.08 -0.09 -7.56
N LEU A 283 13.36 1.05 -6.91
CA LEU A 283 13.44 2.36 -7.57
C LEU A 283 14.61 2.40 -8.55
N SER A 284 15.79 1.88 -8.18
CA SER A 284 16.95 1.78 -9.05
C SER A 284 16.63 0.90 -10.28
N GLN A 285 16.02 -0.26 -10.09
CA GLN A 285 15.57 -1.12 -11.19
C GLN A 285 14.58 -0.42 -12.12
N LEU A 286 13.61 0.32 -11.55
CA LEU A 286 12.63 1.07 -12.32
C LEU A 286 13.29 2.23 -13.10
N ALA A 287 14.30 2.90 -12.51
CA ALA A 287 15.10 3.93 -13.17
C ALA A 287 15.83 3.36 -14.40
N MET A 288 16.49 2.21 -14.25
CA MET A 288 17.16 1.51 -15.35
C MET A 288 16.19 1.05 -16.44
N LEU A 289 15.00 0.56 -16.03
CA LEU A 289 13.96 0.16 -16.96
C LEU A 289 13.44 1.36 -17.76
N HIS A 290 13.20 2.49 -17.10
CA HIS A 290 12.80 3.74 -17.75
C HIS A 290 13.89 4.26 -18.72
N HIS A 291 15.15 4.30 -18.27
CA HIS A 291 16.29 4.67 -19.12
C HIS A 291 16.39 3.82 -20.39
N SER A 292 16.18 2.52 -20.27
CA SER A 292 16.29 1.58 -21.40
C SER A 292 15.21 1.74 -22.47
N ARG A 293 14.14 2.47 -22.21
CA ARG A 293 12.94 2.66 -23.05
C ARG A 293 12.20 1.37 -23.44
N ARG A 294 12.59 0.22 -22.90
CA ARG A 294 11.99 -1.06 -23.28
C ARG A 294 10.57 -1.24 -22.78
N ALA A 295 10.26 -0.67 -21.61
CA ALA A 295 8.96 -0.78 -20.96
C ALA A 295 8.09 0.48 -21.18
N SER A 296 8.08 1.06 -22.38
CA SER A 296 7.08 2.06 -22.78
C SER A 296 5.73 1.39 -23.05
N LEU A 297 4.63 2.13 -22.89
CA LEU A 297 3.29 1.60 -23.20
C LEU A 297 3.23 1.05 -24.65
N ALA A 298 3.76 1.79 -25.62
CA ALA A 298 3.79 1.38 -27.00
C ALA A 298 4.51 0.02 -27.21
N ASN A 299 5.67 -0.16 -26.58
CA ASN A 299 6.42 -1.41 -26.68
C ASN A 299 5.71 -2.58 -26.00
N ILE A 300 5.03 -2.34 -24.88
CA ILE A 300 4.29 -3.38 -24.16
C ILE A 300 3.05 -3.81 -24.96
N VAL A 301 2.32 -2.85 -25.54
CA VAL A 301 1.15 -3.15 -26.38
C VAL A 301 1.54 -3.88 -27.67
N ALA A 302 2.74 -3.63 -28.19
CA ALA A 302 3.26 -4.32 -29.37
C ALA A 302 3.74 -5.76 -29.12
N CYS A 303 3.78 -6.21 -27.84
CA CYS A 303 4.20 -7.58 -27.51
C CYS A 303 3.09 -8.57 -27.88
N GLU A 304 3.40 -9.54 -28.74
CA GLU A 304 2.48 -10.58 -29.19
C GLU A 304 2.45 -11.82 -28.28
N ASN A 305 3.46 -11.96 -27.41
CA ASN A 305 3.58 -13.13 -26.53
C ASN A 305 4.33 -12.81 -25.23
N LEU A 306 4.20 -13.73 -24.24
CA LEU A 306 4.82 -13.58 -22.92
C LEU A 306 6.36 -13.51 -22.96
N THR A 307 7.01 -14.11 -23.95
CA THR A 307 8.48 -14.07 -24.08
C THR A 307 8.95 -12.67 -24.43
N GLN A 308 8.27 -12.01 -25.37
CA GLN A 308 8.52 -10.60 -25.73
C GLN A 308 8.25 -9.67 -24.55
N LEU A 309 7.11 -9.86 -23.84
CA LEU A 309 6.76 -9.09 -22.66
C LEU A 309 7.81 -9.24 -21.55
N ARG A 310 8.24 -10.47 -21.25
CA ARG A 310 9.31 -10.71 -20.26
C ARG A 310 10.61 -10.02 -20.63
N LYS A 311 10.99 -10.05 -21.92
CA LYS A 311 12.20 -9.36 -22.41
C LYS A 311 12.09 -7.85 -22.29
N ALA A 312 10.91 -7.28 -22.56
CA ALA A 312 10.66 -5.84 -22.42
C ALA A 312 10.76 -5.37 -20.96
N LEU A 313 10.30 -6.18 -20.02
CA LEU A 313 10.28 -5.86 -18.58
C LEU A 313 11.53 -6.35 -17.82
N ALA A 314 12.46 -7.05 -18.47
CA ALA A 314 13.68 -7.52 -17.80
C ALA A 314 14.60 -6.34 -17.45
N THR A 315 14.93 -6.20 -16.17
CA THR A 315 16.04 -5.35 -15.70
C THR A 315 17.33 -6.18 -15.73
N GLN A 316 18.37 -5.65 -16.35
CA GLN A 316 19.70 -6.22 -16.28
C GLN A 316 20.39 -5.80 -15.01
#